data_16d07315d33c8dc3c2812ce69aa4316b
#
_entry.id   16d07315d33c8dc3c2812ce69aa4316b
#
_cell.length_a   1.000
_cell.length_b   1.000
_cell.length_c   1.000
_cell.angle_alpha   90.00
_cell.angle_beta   90.00
_cell.angle_gamma   90.00
#
_symmetry.space_group_name_H-M   'P 1'
#
loop_
_entity.id
_entity.type
_entity.pdbx_description
1 polymer ?
#
loop_
_entity_poly.entity_id
_entity_poly.type
_entity_poly.pdbx_seq_one_letter_code
_entity_poly.pdbx_strand_id
1 'polypeptide(L)'
;VDIQWGNHDVVCMGAAAGSPICVCTVLKTTLAYHNHAMLEDCYGINLRHLQRMAEQFYGNDNLTLWMPHTDAARGPYTAGMLHRCAVMHKAVTILMLKMECKVIDRNPDFKMQGRDFLRHIDWEKGTVTLNGQAYPLRDTSFPTVDPADPAALNDDERLVLRKLVESF
;
A
#
# COMPACT_ATOMS: atom_id res chain seq x y z
N VAL A 1 -14.09 -3.81 33.31
CA VAL A 1 -13.66 -2.96 32.18
C VAL A 1 -13.91 -3.75 30.92
N ASP A 2 -14.81 -3.23 30.07
CA ASP A 2 -15.07 -3.83 28.76
C ASP A 2 -14.08 -3.22 27.76
N ILE A 3 -13.32 -4.08 27.06
CA ILE A 3 -12.41 -3.66 25.99
C ILE A 3 -13.15 -3.85 24.66
N GLN A 4 -13.36 -2.76 23.94
CA GLN A 4 -13.94 -2.78 22.60
C GLN A 4 -12.86 -2.58 21.55
N TRP A 5 -12.86 -3.42 20.54
CA TRP A 5 -11.92 -3.37 19.44
C TRP A 5 -12.45 -2.48 18.32
N GLY A 6 -11.63 -1.54 17.86
CA GLY A 6 -11.87 -0.79 16.64
C GLY A 6 -11.44 -1.58 15.38
N ASN A 7 -11.90 -1.15 14.22
CA ASN A 7 -11.49 -1.78 12.94
C ASN A 7 -9.99 -1.66 12.67
N HIS A 8 -9.34 -0.59 13.14
CA HIS A 8 -7.87 -0.44 13.02
C HIS A 8 -7.13 -1.46 13.90
N ASP A 9 -7.64 -1.75 15.09
CA ASP A 9 -7.04 -2.76 15.98
C ASP A 9 -7.07 -4.15 15.33
N VAL A 10 -8.19 -4.50 14.68
CA VAL A 10 -8.32 -5.77 13.95
C VAL A 10 -7.30 -5.87 12.82
N VAL A 11 -7.04 -4.78 12.10
CA VAL A 11 -6.01 -4.76 11.04
C VAL A 11 -4.61 -4.95 11.62
N CYS A 12 -4.29 -4.29 12.75
CA CYS A 12 -3.02 -4.48 13.44
C CYS A 12 -2.84 -5.92 13.95
N MET A 13 -3.89 -6.51 14.52
CA MET A 13 -3.89 -7.93 14.93
C MET A 13 -3.65 -8.86 13.74
N GLY A 14 -4.29 -8.58 12.60
CA GLY A 14 -4.09 -9.33 11.36
C GLY A 14 -2.66 -9.22 10.84
N ALA A 15 -2.04 -8.04 10.94
CA ALA A 15 -0.64 -7.83 10.56
C ALA A 15 0.30 -8.64 11.46
N ALA A 16 0.13 -8.56 12.80
CA ALA A 16 0.91 -9.36 13.76
C ALA A 16 0.68 -10.88 13.62
N ALA A 17 -0.47 -11.30 13.09
CA ALA A 17 -0.75 -12.69 12.74
C ALA A 17 -0.18 -13.12 11.37
N GLY A 18 0.57 -12.24 10.69
CA GLY A 18 1.25 -12.54 9.43
C GLY A 18 0.36 -12.40 8.18
N SER A 19 -0.76 -11.68 8.26
CA SER A 19 -1.59 -11.41 7.09
C SER A 19 -0.95 -10.35 6.19
N PRO A 20 -0.54 -10.69 4.93
CA PRO A 20 0.15 -9.75 4.05
C PRO A 20 -0.68 -8.50 3.71
N ILE A 21 -1.99 -8.65 3.53
CA ILE A 21 -2.87 -7.51 3.23
C ILE A 21 -3.00 -6.58 4.44
N CYS A 22 -3.06 -7.14 5.66
CA CYS A 22 -3.12 -6.34 6.88
C CYS A 22 -1.80 -5.59 7.10
N VAL A 23 -0.65 -6.23 6.87
CA VAL A 23 0.68 -5.59 6.89
C VAL A 23 0.71 -4.40 5.92
N CYS A 24 0.31 -4.60 4.66
CA CYS A 24 0.25 -3.51 3.68
C CYS A 24 -0.71 -2.39 4.12
N THR A 25 -1.86 -2.74 4.71
CA THR A 25 -2.85 -1.76 5.16
C THR A 25 -2.33 -0.91 6.32
N VAL A 26 -1.67 -1.51 7.33
CA VAL A 26 -1.03 -0.79 8.43
C VAL A 26 0.03 0.16 7.89
N LEU A 27 0.93 -0.34 7.03
CA LEU A 27 2.00 0.46 6.45
C LEU A 27 1.47 1.60 5.59
N LYS A 28 0.49 1.36 4.71
CA LYS A 28 -0.15 2.40 3.91
C LYS A 28 -0.70 3.51 4.80
N THR A 29 -1.41 3.16 5.87
CA THR A 29 -2.00 4.14 6.77
C THR A 29 -0.94 4.95 7.53
N THR A 30 0.08 4.28 8.08
CA THR A 30 1.16 4.96 8.81
C THR A 30 2.00 5.88 7.91
N LEU A 31 2.26 5.47 6.66
CA LEU A 31 2.95 6.30 5.66
C LEU A 31 2.09 7.48 5.22
N ALA A 32 0.78 7.29 5.01
CA ALA A 32 -0.13 8.37 4.64
C ALA A 32 -0.14 9.52 5.67
N TYR A 33 0.15 9.23 6.94
CA TYR A 33 0.19 10.22 8.04
C TYR A 33 1.61 10.50 8.56
N HIS A 34 2.65 10.08 7.84
CA HIS A 34 4.07 10.22 8.23
C HIS A 34 4.38 9.65 9.64
N ASN A 35 3.73 8.56 10.02
CA ASN A 35 3.86 7.92 11.33
C ASN A 35 4.71 6.64 11.31
N HIS A 36 5.36 6.33 10.19
CA HIS A 36 6.10 5.06 10.01
C HIS A 36 7.30 4.92 10.96
N ALA A 37 7.91 6.03 11.39
CA ALA A 37 9.00 5.99 12.38
C ALA A 37 8.58 5.29 13.69
N MET A 38 7.30 5.41 14.09
CA MET A 38 6.79 4.67 15.25
C MET A 38 6.90 3.15 15.07
N LEU A 39 6.66 2.64 13.86
CA LEU A 39 6.80 1.20 13.57
C LEU A 39 8.26 0.76 13.66
N GLU A 40 9.19 1.58 13.18
CA GLU A 40 10.63 1.29 13.23
C GLU A 40 11.18 1.41 14.65
N ASP A 41 10.87 2.50 15.35
CA ASP A 41 11.46 2.82 16.66
C ASP A 41 10.83 2.03 17.82
N CYS A 42 9.51 1.82 17.81
CA CYS A 42 8.80 1.18 18.91
C CYS A 42 8.59 -0.33 18.70
N TYR A 43 8.47 -0.77 17.45
CA TYR A 43 8.16 -2.17 17.13
C TYR A 43 9.29 -2.89 16.39
N GLY A 44 10.36 -2.18 15.99
CA GLY A 44 11.50 -2.75 15.29
C GLY A 44 11.20 -3.22 13.87
N ILE A 45 10.12 -2.73 13.26
CA ILE A 45 9.73 -3.14 11.91
C ILE A 45 10.68 -2.55 10.87
N ASN A 46 11.29 -3.41 10.05
CA ASN A 46 12.32 -3.00 9.12
C ASN A 46 11.75 -2.63 7.74
N LEU A 47 11.76 -1.33 7.42
CA LEU A 47 11.24 -0.80 6.16
C LEU A 47 12.30 -0.67 5.04
N ARG A 48 13.57 -1.05 5.26
CA ARG A 48 14.65 -0.88 4.27
C ARG A 48 14.39 -1.56 2.93
N HIS A 49 13.82 -2.76 2.97
CA HIS A 49 13.50 -3.49 1.73
C HIS A 49 12.39 -2.79 0.94
N LEU A 50 11.36 -2.30 1.64
CA LEU A 50 10.30 -1.50 1.02
C LEU A 50 10.86 -0.20 0.43
N GLN A 51 11.67 0.54 1.19
CA GLN A 51 12.27 1.78 0.73
C GLN A 51 13.11 1.57 -0.53
N ARG A 52 13.97 0.54 -0.55
CA ARG A 52 14.82 0.23 -1.71
C ARG A 52 14.01 -0.08 -2.97
N MET A 53 13.02 -0.96 -2.85
CA MET A 53 12.14 -1.32 -3.97
C MET A 53 11.35 -0.10 -4.44
N ALA A 54 10.79 0.67 -3.51
CA ALA A 54 10.01 1.85 -3.81
C ALA A 54 10.83 2.89 -4.59
N GLU A 55 12.04 3.20 -4.15
CA GLU A 55 12.96 4.11 -4.87
C GLU A 55 13.32 3.58 -6.26
N GLN A 56 13.56 2.27 -6.39
CA GLN A 56 13.90 1.65 -7.66
C GLN A 56 12.80 1.81 -8.72
N PHE A 57 11.54 1.61 -8.34
CA PHE A 57 10.43 1.59 -9.29
C PHE A 57 9.66 2.91 -9.39
N TYR A 58 9.61 3.70 -8.31
CA TYR A 58 8.75 4.87 -8.20
C TYR A 58 9.50 6.16 -7.83
N GLY A 59 10.82 6.11 -7.61
CA GLY A 59 11.61 7.25 -7.15
C GLY A 59 11.56 8.49 -8.05
N ASN A 60 11.32 8.31 -9.36
CA ASN A 60 11.23 9.37 -10.36
C ASN A 60 9.78 9.74 -10.73
N ASP A 61 8.78 9.16 -10.08
CA ASP A 61 7.38 9.41 -10.38
C ASP A 61 6.89 10.77 -9.87
N ASN A 62 5.77 11.23 -10.41
CA ASN A 62 5.03 12.35 -9.83
C ASN A 62 4.32 11.88 -8.55
N LEU A 63 4.89 12.20 -7.40
CA LEU A 63 4.41 11.76 -6.09
C LEU A 63 3.41 12.71 -5.43
N THR A 64 2.90 13.71 -6.15
CA THR A 64 1.99 14.74 -5.57
C THR A 64 0.76 14.10 -4.87
N LEU A 65 0.19 13.04 -5.42
CA LEU A 65 -0.96 12.33 -4.82
C LEU A 65 -0.60 11.47 -3.61
N TRP A 66 0.66 11.15 -3.45
CA TRP A 66 1.19 10.22 -2.46
C TRP A 66 1.85 10.90 -1.28
N MET A 67 1.93 12.25 -1.34
CA MET A 67 2.51 13.03 -0.26
C MET A 67 1.78 12.77 1.05
N PRO A 68 2.50 12.53 2.16
CA PRO A 68 1.88 12.27 3.43
C PRO A 68 1.21 13.51 4.00
N HIS A 69 0.15 13.29 4.77
CA HIS A 69 -0.41 14.32 5.65
C HIS A 69 0.57 14.59 6.79
N THR A 70 1.02 15.84 6.91
CA THR A 70 1.99 16.26 7.92
C THR A 70 1.31 17.13 8.98
N ASP A 71 1.75 16.98 10.22
CA ASP A 71 1.34 17.83 11.34
C ASP A 71 2.50 18.75 11.72
N ALA A 72 2.32 20.05 11.57
CA ALA A 72 3.33 21.04 11.90
C ALA A 72 3.79 20.98 13.38
N ALA A 73 2.95 20.46 14.27
CA ALA A 73 3.29 20.28 15.69
C ALA A 73 4.35 19.17 15.92
N ARG A 74 4.57 18.27 14.93
CA ARG A 74 5.52 17.15 15.03
C ARG A 74 6.93 17.47 14.53
N GLY A 75 7.18 18.70 14.12
CA GLY A 75 8.52 19.19 13.77
C GLY A 75 8.71 19.53 12.30
N PRO A 76 9.91 19.98 11.92
CA PRO A 76 10.22 20.31 10.55
C PRO A 76 10.39 19.02 9.73
N TYR A 77 9.73 18.96 8.58
CA TYR A 77 9.89 17.88 7.60
C TYR A 77 10.79 18.37 6.45
N THR A 78 11.83 17.61 6.16
CA THR A 78 12.65 17.89 4.97
C THR A 78 12.00 17.33 3.70
N ALA A 79 12.29 17.96 2.55
CA ALA A 79 11.80 17.45 1.27
C ALA A 79 12.19 15.98 1.03
N GLY A 80 13.40 15.57 1.43
CA GLY A 80 13.86 14.19 1.30
C GLY A 80 13.11 13.20 2.21
N MET A 81 12.68 13.62 3.42
CA MET A 81 11.84 12.78 4.28
C MET A 81 10.48 12.57 3.66
N LEU A 82 9.86 13.64 3.17
CA LEU A 82 8.54 13.59 2.54
C LEU A 82 8.58 12.76 1.24
N HIS A 83 9.62 12.93 0.42
CA HIS A 83 9.82 12.14 -0.79
C HIS A 83 9.90 10.64 -0.47
N ARG A 84 10.80 10.23 0.44
CA ARG A 84 10.92 8.81 0.85
C ARG A 84 9.61 8.22 1.36
N CYS A 85 8.87 8.99 2.17
CA CYS A 85 7.57 8.58 2.66
C CYS A 85 6.56 8.38 1.53
N ALA A 86 6.50 9.33 0.59
CA ALA A 86 5.58 9.29 -0.56
C ALA A 86 5.88 8.13 -1.51
N VAL A 87 7.16 7.85 -1.78
CA VAL A 87 7.58 6.71 -2.61
C VAL A 87 7.17 5.38 -1.98
N MET A 88 7.43 5.20 -0.69
CA MET A 88 7.00 4.01 0.05
C MET A 88 5.47 3.90 0.14
N HIS A 89 4.77 5.02 0.33
CA HIS A 89 3.31 5.07 0.38
C HIS A 89 2.70 4.58 -0.95
N LYS A 90 3.20 5.05 -2.09
CA LYS A 90 2.80 4.57 -3.41
C LYS A 90 3.05 3.06 -3.55
N ALA A 91 4.27 2.62 -3.30
CA ALA A 91 4.67 1.23 -3.46
C ALA A 91 3.81 0.26 -2.62
N VAL A 92 3.62 0.57 -1.32
CA VAL A 92 2.83 -0.30 -0.44
C VAL A 92 1.34 -0.27 -0.78
N THR A 93 0.83 0.85 -1.32
CA THR A 93 -0.57 0.91 -1.78
C THR A 93 -0.78 -0.01 -2.98
N ILE A 94 0.15 -0.06 -3.93
CA ILE A 94 0.08 -0.98 -5.07
C ILE A 94 0.17 -2.44 -4.59
N LEU A 95 1.09 -2.75 -3.67
CA LEU A 95 1.16 -4.08 -3.05
C LEU A 95 -0.17 -4.46 -2.37
N MET A 96 -0.77 -3.53 -1.63
CA MET A 96 -2.06 -3.75 -0.97
C MET A 96 -3.16 -4.08 -1.99
N LEU A 97 -3.26 -3.32 -3.09
CA LEU A 97 -4.24 -3.57 -4.14
C LEU A 97 -4.05 -4.95 -4.79
N LYS A 98 -2.81 -5.38 -5.04
CA LYS A 98 -2.51 -6.74 -5.53
C LYS A 98 -2.93 -7.82 -4.51
N MET A 99 -2.75 -7.57 -3.21
CA MET A 99 -3.19 -8.50 -2.17
C MET A 99 -4.72 -8.52 -2.04
N GLU A 100 -5.40 -7.40 -2.25
CA GLU A 100 -6.87 -7.33 -2.30
C GLU A 100 -7.41 -8.22 -3.41
N CYS A 101 -6.87 -8.15 -4.63
CA CYS A 101 -7.23 -9.06 -5.72
C CYS A 101 -7.17 -10.52 -5.28
N LYS A 102 -6.06 -10.92 -4.64
CA LYS A 102 -5.86 -12.31 -4.18
C LYS A 102 -6.82 -12.73 -3.06
N VAL A 103 -7.20 -11.80 -2.18
CA VAL A 103 -8.21 -12.07 -1.13
C VAL A 103 -9.59 -12.24 -1.75
N ILE A 104 -9.94 -11.40 -2.73
CA ILE A 104 -11.21 -11.49 -3.46
C ILE A 104 -11.32 -12.84 -4.19
N ASP A 105 -10.25 -13.26 -4.88
CA ASP A 105 -10.21 -14.54 -5.59
C ASP A 105 -10.42 -15.75 -4.66
N ARG A 106 -9.86 -15.69 -3.44
CA ARG A 106 -10.00 -16.77 -2.44
C ARG A 106 -11.39 -16.83 -1.79
N ASN A 107 -12.14 -15.74 -1.85
CA ASN A 107 -13.42 -15.59 -1.15
C ASN A 107 -14.52 -15.09 -2.09
N PRO A 108 -14.88 -15.86 -3.14
CA PRO A 108 -15.87 -15.44 -4.14
C PRO A 108 -17.25 -15.19 -3.52
N ASP A 109 -17.56 -15.88 -2.42
CA ASP A 109 -18.84 -15.75 -1.71
C ASP A 109 -19.05 -14.38 -1.04
N PHE A 110 -17.96 -13.62 -0.83
CA PHE A 110 -18.05 -12.28 -0.26
C PHE A 110 -18.59 -11.24 -1.24
N LYS A 111 -18.70 -11.58 -2.53
CA LYS A 111 -19.24 -10.71 -3.61
C LYS A 111 -18.51 -9.36 -3.67
N MET A 112 -17.19 -9.37 -3.52
CA MET A 112 -16.34 -8.17 -3.47
C MET A 112 -15.69 -7.82 -4.81
N GLN A 113 -16.08 -8.43 -5.91
CA GLN A 113 -15.47 -8.24 -7.24
C GLN A 113 -15.46 -6.77 -7.69
N GLY A 114 -16.46 -5.98 -7.28
CA GLY A 114 -16.50 -4.54 -7.56
C GLY A 114 -15.41 -3.71 -6.85
N ARG A 115 -14.63 -4.31 -5.94
CA ARG A 115 -13.51 -3.69 -5.22
C ARG A 115 -12.14 -4.08 -5.77
N ASP A 116 -12.10 -4.87 -6.81
CA ASP A 116 -10.89 -5.30 -7.50
C ASP A 116 -10.41 -4.20 -8.48
N PHE A 117 -9.89 -3.11 -7.92
CA PHE A 117 -9.60 -1.91 -8.68
C PHE A 117 -8.58 -2.11 -9.80
N LEU A 118 -7.54 -2.92 -9.59
CA LEU A 118 -6.50 -3.11 -10.59
C LEU A 118 -7.01 -3.79 -11.86
N ARG A 119 -7.98 -4.71 -11.74
CA ARG A 119 -8.58 -5.41 -12.88
C ARG A 119 -9.64 -4.57 -13.62
N HIS A 120 -10.09 -3.48 -13.01
CA HIS A 120 -11.04 -2.55 -13.60
C HIS A 120 -10.37 -1.37 -14.31
N ILE A 121 -9.03 -1.37 -14.41
CA ILE A 121 -8.27 -0.35 -15.12
C ILE A 121 -8.22 -0.67 -16.62
N ASP A 122 -8.64 0.31 -17.43
CA ASP A 122 -8.33 0.36 -18.86
C ASP A 122 -6.98 1.07 -19.02
N TRP A 123 -5.94 0.29 -19.19
CA TRP A 123 -4.55 0.76 -19.24
C TRP A 123 -4.26 1.62 -20.47
N GLU A 124 -4.98 1.41 -21.59
CA GLU A 124 -4.81 2.20 -22.82
C GLU A 124 -5.42 3.59 -22.66
N LYS A 125 -6.60 3.67 -22.03
CA LYS A 125 -7.31 4.93 -21.81
C LYS A 125 -6.91 5.65 -20.52
N GLY A 126 -6.19 4.99 -19.62
CA GLY A 126 -5.86 5.54 -18.31
C GLY A 126 -7.11 5.83 -17.47
N THR A 127 -8.08 4.91 -17.48
CA THR A 127 -9.34 5.05 -16.73
C THR A 127 -9.59 3.81 -15.87
N VAL A 128 -10.37 3.98 -14.80
CA VAL A 128 -10.88 2.88 -13.98
C VAL A 128 -12.41 2.87 -14.00
N THR A 129 -13.01 1.71 -14.19
CA THR A 129 -14.47 1.56 -14.18
C THR A 129 -14.96 1.13 -12.80
N LEU A 130 -15.76 1.97 -12.14
CA LEU A 130 -16.36 1.70 -10.84
C LEU A 130 -17.87 1.83 -10.92
N ASN A 131 -18.59 0.81 -10.51
CA ASN A 131 -20.07 0.78 -10.57
C ASN A 131 -20.65 1.14 -11.96
N GLY A 132 -19.98 0.70 -13.01
CA GLY A 132 -20.41 0.97 -14.39
C GLY A 132 -20.05 2.37 -14.94
N GLN A 133 -19.36 3.20 -14.16
CA GLN A 133 -18.89 4.52 -14.58
C GLN A 133 -17.38 4.55 -14.68
N ALA A 134 -16.86 5.10 -15.78
CA ALA A 134 -15.42 5.28 -16.00
C ALA A 134 -14.93 6.61 -15.40
N TYR A 135 -13.80 6.55 -14.68
CA TYR A 135 -13.12 7.69 -14.07
C TYR A 135 -11.70 7.78 -14.58
N PRO A 136 -11.17 8.97 -14.89
CA PRO A 136 -9.76 9.11 -15.27
C PRO A 136 -8.85 8.81 -14.07
N LEU A 137 -7.78 8.06 -14.32
CA LEU A 137 -6.71 7.88 -13.33
C LEU A 137 -5.94 9.19 -13.17
N ARG A 138 -5.69 9.57 -11.93
CA ARG A 138 -4.87 10.75 -11.60
C ARG A 138 -3.37 10.43 -11.59
N ASP A 139 -3.04 9.15 -11.46
CA ASP A 139 -1.70 8.61 -11.59
C ASP A 139 -1.79 7.40 -12.53
N THR A 140 -0.94 7.38 -13.54
CA THR A 140 -0.89 6.32 -14.57
C THR A 140 0.43 5.56 -14.57
N SER A 141 1.35 5.88 -13.63
CA SER A 141 2.62 5.19 -13.49
C SER A 141 2.52 4.01 -12.55
N PHE A 142 2.44 2.81 -13.11
CA PHE A 142 2.35 1.54 -12.37
C PHE A 142 3.38 0.52 -12.88
N PRO A 143 4.69 0.82 -12.79
CA PRO A 143 5.74 0.01 -13.44
C PRO A 143 5.84 -1.43 -12.93
N THR A 144 5.29 -1.73 -11.75
CA THR A 144 5.30 -3.11 -11.21
C THR A 144 4.02 -3.89 -11.52
N VAL A 145 3.03 -3.27 -12.16
CA VAL A 145 1.75 -3.92 -12.49
C VAL A 145 1.79 -4.43 -13.93
N ASP A 146 1.59 -5.74 -14.10
CA ASP A 146 1.38 -6.35 -15.42
C ASP A 146 -0.11 -6.19 -15.81
N PRO A 147 -0.43 -5.49 -16.90
CA PRO A 147 -1.81 -5.38 -17.37
C PRO A 147 -2.50 -6.72 -17.67
N ALA A 148 -1.72 -7.76 -18.04
CA ALA A 148 -2.26 -9.10 -18.32
C ALA A 148 -2.60 -9.89 -17.05
N ASP A 149 -1.85 -9.66 -15.96
CA ASP A 149 -2.14 -10.21 -14.62
C ASP A 149 -1.85 -9.17 -13.53
N PRO A 150 -2.79 -8.22 -13.31
CA PRO A 150 -2.57 -7.12 -12.39
C PRO A 150 -2.34 -7.53 -10.92
N ALA A 151 -2.74 -8.75 -10.55
CA ALA A 151 -2.53 -9.30 -9.21
C ALA A 151 -1.17 -9.99 -9.03
N ALA A 152 -0.41 -10.21 -10.12
CA ALA A 152 0.90 -10.84 -10.06
C ALA A 152 1.90 -9.97 -9.30
N LEU A 153 2.68 -10.60 -8.44
CA LEU A 153 3.84 -9.98 -7.79
C LEU A 153 5.10 -10.29 -8.61
N ASN A 154 5.93 -9.30 -8.84
CA ASN A 154 7.30 -9.53 -9.31
C ASN A 154 8.21 -10.06 -8.18
N ASP A 155 9.48 -10.37 -8.48
CA ASP A 155 10.39 -10.96 -7.49
C ASP A 155 10.74 -9.99 -6.35
N ASP A 156 10.92 -8.71 -6.66
CA ASP A 156 11.20 -7.70 -5.66
C ASP A 156 10.01 -7.50 -4.71
N GLU A 157 8.79 -7.47 -5.24
CA GLU A 157 7.56 -7.38 -4.46
C GLU A 157 7.36 -8.59 -3.55
N ARG A 158 7.63 -9.81 -4.07
CA ARG A 158 7.60 -11.04 -3.27
C ARG A 158 8.59 -11.01 -2.12
N LEU A 159 9.82 -10.57 -2.39
CA LEU A 159 10.86 -10.44 -1.38
C LEU A 159 10.47 -9.42 -0.30
N VAL A 160 10.04 -8.23 -0.72
CA VAL A 160 9.63 -7.15 0.19
C VAL A 160 8.47 -7.60 1.07
N LEU A 161 7.42 -8.17 0.48
CA LEU A 161 6.24 -8.60 1.22
C LEU A 161 6.59 -9.68 2.27
N ARG A 162 7.43 -10.66 1.91
CA ARG A 162 7.93 -11.66 2.85
C ARG A 162 8.70 -11.01 4.00
N LYS A 163 9.64 -10.10 3.70
CA LYS A 163 10.44 -9.40 4.72
C LYS A 163 9.61 -8.50 5.64
N LEU A 164 8.58 -7.88 5.11
CA LEU A 164 7.64 -7.11 5.92
C LEU A 164 6.84 -8.02 6.86
N VAL A 165 6.27 -9.11 6.36
CA VAL A 165 5.51 -10.08 7.17
C VAL A 165 6.39 -10.71 8.25
N GLU A 166 7.67 -11.02 7.94
CA GLU A 166 8.62 -11.55 8.93
C GLU A 166 8.97 -10.56 10.05
N SER A 167 8.78 -9.24 9.82
CA SER A 167 9.15 -8.21 10.80
C SER A 167 7.97 -7.72 11.65
N PHE A 168 6.72 -8.05 11.29
CA PHE A 168 5.52 -7.73 12.05
C PHE A 168 5.21 -8.79 13.11
#